data_471718794173917c936866606017d85d
#
_entry.id   471718794173917c936866606017d85d
#
_cell.length_a   1.000
_cell.length_b   1.000
_cell.length_c   1.000
_cell.angle_alpha   90.00
_cell.angle_beta   90.00
_cell.angle_gamma   90.00
#
_symmetry.space_group_name_H-M   'P 1'
#
loop_
_entity.id
_entity.type
_entity.pdbx_description
1 polymer ?
#
loop_
_entity_poly.entity_id
_entity_poly.type
_entity_poly.pdbx_seq_one_letter_code
_entity_poly.pdbx_strand_id
1 'polypeptide(L)'
;MADAKAAVDEAVRLGVADPDRIGVTGHSHGALMTVNLVAHSDLFRAGVATSGSYNKTLTPFGFQNERRSVWEAPDVYLKVSPFFSADKLKTPLLIVRGTEDANPGTTPLQASKLYEAIRGNGGTTRLVLLPHEPHWYTAMESNEQLVYEMLRWFDKYVKNASLRSNTPAR
;
A
#
# COMPACT_ATOMS: atom_id res chain seq x y z
N MET A 1 0.73 -10.42 8.53
CA MET A 1 1.53 -11.29 7.62
C MET A 1 0.98 -12.70 7.58
N ALA A 2 0.90 -13.41 8.72
CA ALA A 2 0.39 -14.79 8.77
C ALA A 2 -0.99 -14.95 8.14
N ASP A 3 -1.95 -14.11 8.49
CA ASP A 3 -3.33 -14.15 7.99
C ASP A 3 -3.40 -13.93 6.46
N ALA A 4 -2.61 -12.97 5.94
CA ALA A 4 -2.56 -12.72 4.50
C ALA A 4 -1.98 -13.93 3.74
N LYS A 5 -0.92 -14.54 4.29
CA LYS A 5 -0.36 -15.78 3.72
C LYS A 5 -1.38 -16.91 3.76
N ALA A 6 -2.05 -17.12 4.88
CA ALA A 6 -3.07 -18.17 5.00
C ALA A 6 -4.22 -17.98 3.99
N ALA A 7 -4.67 -16.74 3.80
CA ALA A 7 -5.71 -16.43 2.81
C ALA A 7 -5.24 -16.73 1.36
N VAL A 8 -4.00 -16.35 1.03
CA VAL A 8 -3.40 -16.65 -0.28
C VAL A 8 -3.25 -18.17 -0.47
N ASP A 9 -2.68 -18.87 0.51
CA ASP A 9 -2.49 -20.33 0.44
C ASP A 9 -3.83 -21.06 0.23
N GLU A 10 -4.87 -20.62 0.94
CA GLU A 10 -6.20 -21.22 0.79
C GLU A 10 -6.83 -20.94 -0.58
N ALA A 11 -6.72 -19.72 -1.10
CA ALA A 11 -7.23 -19.39 -2.43
C ALA A 11 -6.52 -20.20 -3.53
N VAL A 12 -5.21 -20.41 -3.38
CA VAL A 12 -4.42 -21.26 -4.29
C VAL A 12 -4.83 -22.73 -4.14
N ARG A 13 -4.97 -23.23 -2.91
CA ARG A 13 -5.42 -24.61 -2.64
C ARG A 13 -6.79 -24.91 -3.24
N LEU A 14 -7.69 -23.93 -3.22
CA LEU A 14 -9.03 -24.02 -3.84
C LEU A 14 -9.00 -23.91 -5.38
N GLY A 15 -7.85 -23.61 -5.97
CA GLY A 15 -7.71 -23.47 -7.42
C GLY A 15 -8.33 -22.17 -7.98
N VAL A 16 -8.69 -21.20 -7.12
CA VAL A 16 -9.30 -19.93 -7.54
C VAL A 16 -8.29 -18.82 -7.73
N ALA A 17 -7.02 -19.01 -7.32
CA ALA A 17 -5.95 -18.04 -7.49
C ALA A 17 -4.68 -18.70 -8.06
N ASP A 18 -4.03 -18.00 -8.99
CA ASP A 18 -2.70 -18.33 -9.48
C ASP A 18 -1.68 -17.68 -8.52
N PRO A 19 -0.79 -18.46 -7.86
CA PRO A 19 0.18 -17.92 -6.91
C PRO A 19 1.13 -16.88 -7.51
N ASP A 20 1.33 -16.94 -8.83
CA ASP A 20 2.16 -15.96 -9.54
C ASP A 20 1.41 -14.70 -9.98
N ARG A 21 0.11 -14.61 -9.74
CA ARG A 21 -0.76 -13.52 -10.22
C ARG A 21 -1.69 -12.97 -9.16
N ILE A 22 -1.15 -12.64 -7.99
CA ILE A 22 -1.91 -12.07 -6.89
C ILE A 22 -1.49 -10.62 -6.68
N GLY A 23 -2.47 -9.71 -6.68
CA GLY A 23 -2.33 -8.32 -6.27
C GLY A 23 -2.96 -8.09 -4.91
N VAL A 24 -2.64 -6.96 -4.28
CA VAL A 24 -3.25 -6.53 -3.01
C VAL A 24 -3.69 -5.08 -3.10
N THR A 25 -4.84 -4.78 -2.53
CA THR A 25 -5.34 -3.41 -2.46
C THR A 25 -5.95 -3.12 -1.10
N GLY A 26 -5.96 -1.85 -0.73
CA GLY A 26 -6.60 -1.40 0.49
C GLY A 26 -6.78 0.10 0.53
N HIS A 27 -7.77 0.52 1.32
CA HIS A 27 -8.09 1.92 1.57
C HIS A 27 -7.80 2.27 3.03
N SER A 28 -7.35 3.50 3.29
CA SER A 28 -7.12 4.02 4.65
C SER A 28 -6.15 3.13 5.45
N HIS A 29 -6.60 2.51 6.54
CA HIS A 29 -5.81 1.53 7.29
C HIS A 29 -5.45 0.29 6.44
N GLY A 30 -6.34 -0.12 5.53
CA GLY A 30 -6.05 -1.17 4.55
C GLY A 30 -4.92 -0.80 3.59
N ALA A 31 -4.77 0.48 3.23
CA ALA A 31 -3.65 0.96 2.44
C ALA A 31 -2.32 0.87 3.20
N LEU A 32 -2.30 1.20 4.50
CA LEU A 32 -1.15 0.97 5.37
C LEU A 32 -0.77 -0.52 5.38
N MET A 33 -1.76 -1.41 5.54
CA MET A 33 -1.53 -2.86 5.51
C MET A 33 -1.03 -3.32 4.15
N THR A 34 -1.57 -2.81 3.05
CA THR A 34 -1.09 -3.09 1.68
C THR A 34 0.40 -2.79 1.56
N VAL A 35 0.83 -1.59 1.98
CA VAL A 35 2.25 -1.21 1.90
C VAL A 35 3.13 -2.08 2.80
N ASN A 36 2.69 -2.39 4.02
CA ASN A 36 3.40 -3.33 4.90
C ASN A 36 3.54 -4.72 4.28
N LEU A 37 2.48 -5.24 3.68
CA LEU A 37 2.49 -6.56 3.03
C LEU A 37 3.49 -6.62 1.88
N VAL A 38 3.50 -5.62 0.99
CA VAL A 38 4.42 -5.60 -0.16
C VAL A 38 5.86 -5.22 0.22
N ALA A 39 6.08 -4.57 1.37
CA ALA A 39 7.42 -4.28 1.87
C ALA A 39 8.08 -5.48 2.58
N HIS A 40 7.27 -6.43 3.11
CA HIS A 40 7.77 -7.48 3.98
C HIS A 40 7.42 -8.89 3.48
N SER A 41 6.90 -9.04 2.25
CA SER A 41 6.64 -10.35 1.65
C SER A 41 6.70 -10.32 0.14
N ASP A 42 6.91 -11.49 -0.44
CA ASP A 42 6.85 -11.74 -1.88
C ASP A 42 5.50 -12.35 -2.31
N LEU A 43 4.47 -12.29 -1.45
CA LEU A 43 3.15 -12.86 -1.74
C LEU A 43 2.46 -12.20 -2.93
N PHE A 44 2.71 -10.91 -3.13
CA PHE A 44 1.99 -10.08 -4.10
C PHE A 44 2.88 -9.59 -5.23
N ARG A 45 2.31 -9.48 -6.42
CA ARG A 45 3.00 -8.98 -7.63
C ARG A 45 2.90 -7.47 -7.77
N ALA A 46 1.85 -6.88 -7.21
CA ALA A 46 1.65 -5.44 -7.16
C ALA A 46 0.71 -5.06 -6.01
N GLY A 47 0.84 -3.82 -5.55
CA GLY A 47 -0.06 -3.21 -4.57
C GLY A 47 -0.76 -1.98 -5.11
N VAL A 48 -1.98 -1.72 -4.60
CA VAL A 48 -2.70 -0.46 -4.78
C VAL A 48 -3.13 0.06 -3.41
N ALA A 49 -2.64 1.22 -3.02
CA ALA A 49 -2.86 1.82 -1.72
C ALA A 49 -3.61 3.16 -1.86
N THR A 50 -4.83 3.24 -1.34
CA THR A 50 -5.69 4.42 -1.48
C THR A 50 -5.88 5.14 -0.14
N SER A 51 -5.66 6.44 -0.08
CA SER A 51 -5.84 7.33 1.09
C SER A 51 -5.22 6.79 2.38
N GLY A 52 -3.99 6.25 2.31
CA GLY A 52 -3.35 5.58 3.43
C GLY A 52 -2.56 6.51 4.36
N SER A 53 -2.25 5.95 5.53
CA SER A 53 -1.35 6.53 6.53
C SER A 53 -0.08 5.67 6.60
N TYR A 54 1.02 6.16 6.10
CA TYR A 54 2.23 5.35 5.89
C TYR A 54 3.34 5.63 6.90
N ASN A 55 3.28 6.78 7.57
CA ASN A 55 4.20 7.17 8.63
C ASN A 55 3.42 7.64 9.85
N LYS A 56 3.35 6.82 10.88
CA LYS A 56 2.59 7.10 12.11
C LYS A 56 3.26 8.16 12.99
N THR A 57 4.54 8.47 12.78
CA THR A 57 5.18 9.57 13.51
C THR A 57 4.60 10.95 13.14
N LEU A 58 3.85 11.04 12.03
CA LEU A 58 3.08 12.24 11.66
C LEU A 58 1.75 12.37 12.43
N THR A 59 1.36 11.37 13.21
CA THR A 59 0.26 11.43 14.18
C THR A 59 0.79 11.09 15.58
N PRO A 60 1.61 11.97 16.18
CA PRO A 60 2.48 11.62 17.31
C PRO A 60 1.76 11.39 18.63
N PHE A 61 0.48 11.75 18.73
CA PHE A 61 -0.33 11.62 19.96
C PHE A 61 -1.36 10.49 19.89
N GLY A 62 -1.08 9.44 19.14
CA GLY A 62 -1.92 8.25 19.03
C GLY A 62 -2.47 8.00 17.62
N PHE A 63 -2.86 6.76 17.39
CA PHE A 63 -3.53 6.33 16.16
C PHE A 63 -4.32 5.04 16.40
N GLN A 64 -5.50 4.93 15.81
CA GLN A 64 -6.40 3.79 16.04
C GLN A 64 -6.61 3.53 17.55
N ASN A 65 -6.21 2.38 18.06
CA ASN A 65 -6.28 2.02 19.48
C ASN A 65 -5.01 2.34 20.28
N GLU A 66 -3.93 2.80 19.63
CA GLU A 66 -2.72 3.24 20.33
C GLU A 66 -2.96 4.61 20.96
N ARG A 67 -2.86 4.66 22.30
CA ARG A 67 -3.11 5.88 23.10
C ARG A 67 -1.82 6.57 23.55
N ARG A 68 -0.70 5.87 23.51
CA ARG A 68 0.60 6.42 23.88
C ARG A 68 1.11 7.33 22.75
N SER A 69 1.79 8.38 23.12
CA SER A 69 2.49 9.26 22.18
C SER A 69 3.71 8.54 21.55
N VAL A 70 4.24 9.12 20.47
CA VAL A 70 5.46 8.62 19.83
C VAL A 70 6.67 8.59 20.79
N TRP A 71 6.73 9.50 21.74
CA TRP A 71 7.82 9.56 22.74
C TRP A 71 7.69 8.50 23.82
N GLU A 72 6.47 8.04 24.11
CA GLU A 72 6.22 6.96 25.07
C GLU A 72 6.38 5.57 24.45
N ALA A 73 6.14 5.43 23.14
CA ALA A 73 6.18 4.14 22.45
C ALA A 73 6.83 4.24 21.04
N PRO A 74 8.05 4.79 20.91
CA PRO A 74 8.66 5.05 19.60
C PRO A 74 8.76 3.78 18.74
N ASP A 75 9.09 2.64 19.31
CA ASP A 75 9.23 1.37 18.60
C ASP A 75 7.93 0.92 17.95
N VAL A 76 6.78 1.17 18.58
CA VAL A 76 5.46 0.85 18.02
C VAL A 76 5.20 1.70 16.78
N TYR A 77 5.45 3.01 16.88
CA TYR A 77 5.27 3.94 15.78
C TYR A 77 6.16 3.60 14.58
N LEU A 78 7.42 3.30 14.81
CA LEU A 78 8.35 2.91 13.76
C LEU A 78 7.95 1.58 13.12
N LYS A 79 7.63 0.58 13.94
CA LYS A 79 7.28 -0.77 13.48
C LYS A 79 6.03 -0.83 12.60
N VAL A 80 5.01 -0.02 12.93
CA VAL A 80 3.75 0.00 12.16
C VAL A 80 3.80 0.92 10.93
N SER A 81 4.87 1.70 10.77
CA SER A 81 5.02 2.68 9.68
C SER A 81 5.80 2.08 8.51
N PRO A 82 5.13 1.64 7.43
CA PRO A 82 5.81 1.07 6.27
C PRO A 82 6.74 2.05 5.55
N PHE A 83 6.61 3.34 5.80
CA PHE A 83 7.53 4.36 5.32
C PHE A 83 8.99 4.04 5.61
N PHE A 84 9.29 3.52 6.80
CA PHE A 84 10.66 3.14 7.22
C PHE A 84 11.17 1.84 6.57
N SER A 85 10.36 1.21 5.73
CA SER A 85 10.74 0.06 4.90
C SER A 85 10.66 0.37 3.40
N ALA A 86 10.64 1.65 3.03
CA ALA A 86 10.55 2.06 1.62
C ALA A 86 11.75 1.58 0.78
N ASP A 87 12.91 1.41 1.38
CA ASP A 87 14.11 0.83 0.77
C ASP A 87 13.93 -0.65 0.36
N LYS A 88 13.02 -1.36 1.02
CA LYS A 88 12.70 -2.77 0.76
C LYS A 88 11.60 -2.97 -0.27
N LEU A 89 10.90 -1.89 -0.65
CA LEU A 89 9.77 -1.94 -1.57
C LEU A 89 10.24 -2.22 -3.01
N LYS A 90 10.32 -3.50 -3.37
CA LYS A 90 10.62 -3.97 -4.74
C LYS A 90 9.34 -4.23 -5.55
N THR A 91 8.24 -4.56 -4.87
CA THR A 91 6.94 -4.79 -5.49
C THR A 91 6.35 -3.46 -5.98
N PRO A 92 5.89 -3.39 -7.25
CA PRO A 92 5.26 -2.19 -7.79
C PRO A 92 4.07 -1.71 -6.95
N LEU A 93 4.04 -0.42 -6.60
CA LEU A 93 3.00 0.19 -5.77
C LEU A 93 2.35 1.38 -6.45
N LEU A 94 1.03 1.30 -6.68
CA LEU A 94 0.19 2.45 -7.04
C LEU A 94 -0.33 3.10 -5.76
N ILE A 95 -0.14 4.41 -5.64
CA ILE A 95 -0.66 5.22 -4.54
C ILE A 95 -1.70 6.18 -5.12
N VAL A 96 -2.93 6.13 -4.60
CA VAL A 96 -4.01 7.03 -5.03
C VAL A 96 -4.51 7.81 -3.83
N ARG A 97 -4.84 9.10 -4.05
CA ARG A 97 -5.21 9.96 -2.94
C ARG A 97 -6.06 11.16 -3.37
N GLY A 98 -7.07 11.48 -2.55
CA GLY A 98 -7.80 12.74 -2.63
C GLY A 98 -6.97 13.92 -2.09
N THR A 99 -7.01 15.08 -2.77
CA THR A 99 -6.22 16.24 -2.37
C THR A 99 -6.77 16.98 -1.14
N GLU A 100 -8.05 16.80 -0.83
CA GLU A 100 -8.75 17.46 0.29
C GLU A 100 -9.06 16.49 1.45
N ASP A 101 -8.30 15.40 1.56
CA ASP A 101 -8.44 14.49 2.70
C ASP A 101 -8.02 15.19 4.00
N ALA A 102 -8.99 15.58 4.78
CA ALA A 102 -8.83 16.27 6.06
C ALA A 102 -8.64 15.31 7.25
N ASN A 103 -8.60 14.00 7.01
CA ASN A 103 -8.34 13.03 8.09
C ASN A 103 -6.91 13.20 8.61
N PRO A 104 -6.71 13.48 9.91
CA PRO A 104 -5.39 13.79 10.45
C PRO A 104 -4.36 12.67 10.25
N GLY A 105 -4.81 11.42 10.23
CA GLY A 105 -3.93 10.26 10.05
C GLY A 105 -3.50 10.02 8.61
N THR A 106 -4.24 10.56 7.65
CA THR A 106 -4.08 10.28 6.23
C THR A 106 -3.93 11.56 5.38
N THR A 107 -3.27 12.59 5.90
CA THR A 107 -3.05 13.84 5.16
C THR A 107 -2.33 13.62 3.82
N PRO A 108 -2.50 14.50 2.81
CA PRO A 108 -1.81 14.39 1.51
C PRO A 108 -0.29 14.18 1.60
N LEU A 109 0.34 14.70 2.62
CA LEU A 109 1.77 14.54 2.89
C LEU A 109 2.20 13.06 3.02
N GLN A 110 1.34 12.20 3.57
CA GLN A 110 1.61 10.77 3.73
C GLN A 110 1.95 10.10 2.40
N ALA A 111 1.12 10.33 1.39
CA ALA A 111 1.28 9.73 0.06
C ALA A 111 2.49 10.30 -0.68
N SER A 112 2.67 11.63 -0.65
CA SER A 112 3.79 12.30 -1.31
C SER A 112 5.13 11.83 -0.77
N LYS A 113 5.26 11.74 0.57
CA LYS A 113 6.52 11.31 1.19
C LYS A 113 6.82 9.83 0.97
N LEU A 114 5.81 8.95 0.97
CA LEU A 114 6.02 7.55 0.61
C LEU A 114 6.45 7.42 -0.85
N TYR A 115 5.80 8.14 -1.77
CA TYR A 115 6.18 8.16 -3.20
C TYR A 115 7.65 8.60 -3.39
N GLU A 116 8.04 9.72 -2.77
CA GLU A 116 9.43 10.22 -2.81
C GLU A 116 10.42 9.17 -2.29
N ALA A 117 10.10 8.55 -1.14
CA ALA A 117 10.97 7.56 -0.53
C ALA A 117 11.15 6.31 -1.42
N ILE A 118 10.06 5.77 -1.99
CA ILE A 118 10.13 4.62 -2.91
C ILE A 118 10.94 4.97 -4.16
N ARG A 119 10.68 6.14 -4.77
CA ARG A 119 11.40 6.60 -5.97
C ARG A 119 12.88 6.81 -5.69
N GLY A 120 13.21 7.45 -4.59
CA GLY A 120 14.60 7.68 -4.17
C GLY A 120 15.40 6.40 -3.94
N ASN A 121 14.73 5.32 -3.53
CA ASN A 121 15.33 3.99 -3.36
C ASN A 121 15.24 3.11 -4.64
N GLY A 122 14.87 3.69 -5.79
CA GLY A 122 14.80 2.96 -7.07
C GLY A 122 13.60 2.03 -7.23
N GLY A 123 12.60 2.11 -6.33
CA GLY A 123 11.39 1.31 -6.41
C GLY A 123 10.43 1.77 -7.51
N THR A 124 9.56 0.87 -7.94
CA THR A 124 8.52 1.15 -8.94
C THR A 124 7.25 1.64 -8.26
N THR A 125 6.91 2.90 -8.47
CA THR A 125 5.69 3.48 -7.91
C THR A 125 5.09 4.54 -8.81
N ARG A 126 3.77 4.75 -8.68
CA ARG A 126 3.00 5.82 -9.30
C ARG A 126 2.14 6.48 -8.23
N LEU A 127 2.09 7.81 -8.23
CA LEU A 127 1.19 8.60 -7.40
C LEU A 127 0.11 9.22 -8.29
N VAL A 128 -1.15 9.01 -7.92
CA VAL A 128 -2.33 9.64 -8.54
C VAL A 128 -3.01 10.52 -7.49
N LEU A 129 -3.17 11.78 -7.82
CA LEU A 129 -3.87 12.75 -7.00
C LEU A 129 -5.23 13.02 -7.63
N LEU A 130 -6.29 12.82 -6.85
CA LEU A 130 -7.67 13.10 -7.25
C LEU A 130 -8.05 14.49 -6.72
N PRO A 131 -8.19 15.50 -7.60
CA PRO A 131 -8.48 16.86 -7.17
C PRO A 131 -9.79 16.94 -6.41
N HIS A 132 -9.81 17.75 -5.35
CA HIS A 132 -10.98 18.06 -4.51
C HIS A 132 -11.63 16.85 -3.82
N GLU A 133 -11.04 15.66 -3.90
CA GLU A 133 -11.58 14.49 -3.22
C GLU A 133 -11.16 14.42 -1.75
N PRO A 134 -12.13 14.12 -0.86
CA PRO A 134 -11.88 13.87 0.55
C PRO A 134 -11.29 12.47 0.78
N HIS A 135 -11.38 11.99 2.03
CA HIS A 135 -10.90 10.65 2.40
C HIS A 135 -11.58 9.52 1.63
N TRP A 136 -12.90 9.61 1.42
CA TRP A 136 -13.71 8.74 0.56
C TRP A 136 -14.04 9.50 -0.72
N TYR A 137 -13.70 8.96 -1.86
CA TYR A 137 -13.91 9.64 -3.14
C TYR A 137 -15.38 9.66 -3.50
N THR A 138 -15.89 10.83 -3.84
CA THR A 138 -17.33 11.07 -4.01
C THR A 138 -17.72 11.34 -5.46
N ALA A 139 -16.86 12.00 -6.23
CA ALA A 139 -17.14 12.25 -7.64
C ALA A 139 -17.06 10.96 -8.47
N MET A 140 -17.98 10.81 -9.41
CA MET A 140 -18.02 9.64 -10.30
C MET A 140 -16.74 9.57 -11.13
N GLU A 141 -16.29 10.69 -11.68
CA GLU A 141 -15.08 10.80 -12.50
C GLU A 141 -13.83 10.38 -11.72
N SER A 142 -13.75 10.72 -10.44
CA SER A 142 -12.66 10.31 -9.57
C SER A 142 -12.66 8.81 -9.31
N ASN A 143 -13.85 8.21 -9.12
CA ASN A 143 -14.00 6.78 -8.95
C ASN A 143 -13.70 6.02 -10.25
N GLU A 144 -14.12 6.53 -11.40
CA GLU A 144 -13.78 5.99 -12.72
C GLU A 144 -12.26 6.04 -12.94
N GLN A 145 -11.63 7.16 -12.64
CA GLN A 145 -10.17 7.31 -12.73
C GLN A 145 -9.45 6.34 -11.81
N LEU A 146 -9.92 6.16 -10.57
CA LEU A 146 -9.36 5.17 -9.64
C LEU A 146 -9.43 3.77 -10.23
N VAL A 147 -10.60 3.33 -10.70
CA VAL A 147 -10.79 2.00 -11.29
C VAL A 147 -9.91 1.81 -12.52
N TYR A 148 -9.85 2.81 -13.40
CA TYR A 148 -8.98 2.81 -14.58
C TYR A 148 -7.50 2.61 -14.21
N GLU A 149 -6.99 3.38 -13.25
CA GLU A 149 -5.59 3.27 -12.79
C GLU A 149 -5.31 1.90 -12.15
N MET A 150 -6.25 1.39 -11.34
CA MET A 150 -6.13 0.06 -10.71
C MET A 150 -6.09 -1.06 -11.75
N LEU A 151 -7.00 -1.04 -12.72
CA LEU A 151 -7.05 -2.06 -13.77
C LEU A 151 -5.76 -2.04 -14.59
N ARG A 152 -5.30 -0.86 -15.03
CA ARG A 152 -4.05 -0.73 -15.78
C ARG A 152 -2.83 -1.18 -14.97
N TRP A 153 -2.81 -0.90 -13.65
CA TRP A 153 -1.73 -1.30 -12.77
C TRP A 153 -1.68 -2.82 -12.62
N PHE A 154 -2.82 -3.43 -12.34
CA PHE A 154 -2.89 -4.88 -12.20
C PHE A 154 -2.74 -5.62 -13.52
N ASP A 155 -3.23 -5.08 -14.63
CA ASP A 155 -2.97 -5.66 -15.96
C ASP A 155 -1.45 -5.71 -16.23
N LYS A 156 -0.74 -4.65 -15.96
CA LYS A 156 0.70 -4.56 -16.22
C LYS A 156 1.53 -5.45 -15.29
N TYR A 157 1.26 -5.42 -13.98
CA TYR A 157 2.16 -5.98 -12.98
C TYR A 157 1.68 -7.30 -12.36
N VAL A 158 0.43 -7.70 -12.61
CA VAL A 158 -0.14 -8.96 -12.11
C VAL A 158 -0.53 -9.85 -13.29
N LYS A 159 -1.50 -9.45 -14.10
CA LYS A 159 -2.06 -10.28 -15.17
C LYS A 159 -1.03 -10.63 -16.25
N ASN A 160 -0.29 -9.63 -16.72
CA ASN A 160 0.71 -9.77 -17.80
C ASN A 160 2.15 -9.82 -17.26
N ALA A 161 2.33 -10.02 -15.95
CA ALA A 161 3.65 -10.19 -15.38
C ALA A 161 4.31 -11.49 -15.90
N SER A 162 5.63 -11.44 -16.15
CA SER A 162 6.40 -12.64 -16.38
C SER A 162 6.32 -13.57 -15.17
N LEU A 163 6.33 -14.88 -15.38
CA LEU A 163 6.41 -15.85 -14.29
C LEU A 163 7.63 -15.53 -13.41
N ARG A 164 7.52 -15.79 -12.11
CA ARG A 164 8.68 -15.67 -11.21
C ARG A 164 9.73 -16.69 -11.66
N SER A 165 10.96 -16.24 -11.82
CA SER A 165 12.06 -17.18 -12.02
C SER A 165 12.19 -18.02 -10.75
N ASN A 166 12.12 -19.35 -10.86
CA ASN A 166 12.37 -20.31 -9.79
C ASN A 166 13.87 -20.33 -9.41
N THR A 167 14.47 -19.17 -9.18
CA THR A 167 15.82 -19.12 -8.63
C THR A 167 15.67 -19.18 -7.11
N PRO A 168 16.16 -20.25 -6.44
CA PRO A 168 16.15 -20.30 -4.98
C PRO A 168 16.88 -19.07 -4.45
N ALA A 169 16.28 -18.42 -3.44
CA ALA A 169 16.97 -17.36 -2.73
C ALA A 169 18.30 -17.90 -2.19
N ARG A 170 19.39 -17.23 -2.57
CA ARG A 170 20.73 -17.53 -2.04
C ARG A 170 20.86 -16.99 -0.63
#